data_a8ce447e47c9aad78071a978a742c5da
#
_entry.id   a8ce447e47c9aad78071a978a742c5da
#
_cell.length_a   1.000
_cell.length_b   1.000
_cell.length_c   1.000
_cell.angle_alpha   90.00
_cell.angle_beta   90.00
_cell.angle_gamma   90.00
#
_symmetry.space_group_name_H-M   'P 1'
#
loop_
_entity.id
_entity.type
_entity.pdbx_description
1 polymer ?
#
loop_
_entity_poly.entity_id
_entity_poly.type
_entity_poly.pdbx_seq_one_letter_code
_entity_poly.pdbx_strand_id
1 'polypeptide(L)'
;NDERRKSEAADLKTRDYVIQREIVLEKGKPFETAKFETTAKNLFRLGFFKNVTQQFESVPEDPNSKIIVFILDENKTASYQGTISYGSSVGLVGSAAVQDTNFKGKGQSLSLSATIGESSTETYSLSFSEPWIKGTDRISYGWSIYSTSYEDTDSTDAYYVTKEGFKVNGGKALTDKIRLRLGTKLEFVDEMNEDEVLKDEFTTVSLLPALIYDTRNNVYSATNGSYASLEFEVGRILDRNNYYTTELELRKYHKGFFENNNFAYRTVLGVGSDNLRDSQKFRVGGGNTLRGYNSGDFKGNYELYTNLENRTRLNDNFEVVGFFDFGGAWDKTETSTTQTSIGEDINMSYGIGLRIQTPIGPLRFDYGWPLGDTENTGGQFYFNIGQLF
;
A
#
# COMPACT_ATOMS: atom_id res chain seq x y z
N ASN A 1 13.44 1.56 45.05
CA ASN A 1 12.47 1.07 44.04
C ASN A 1 12.61 1.76 42.67
N ASP A 2 13.09 2.99 42.59
CA ASP A 2 13.38 3.67 41.32
C ASP A 2 14.68 3.15 40.65
N GLU A 3 15.64 2.66 41.41
CA GLU A 3 16.91 2.16 40.88
C GLU A 3 16.78 0.79 40.20
N ARG A 4 15.87 -0.08 40.67
CA ARG A 4 15.58 -1.37 40.03
C ARG A 4 14.91 -1.18 38.65
N ARG A 5 14.07 -0.16 38.54
CA ARG A 5 13.41 0.21 37.24
C ARG A 5 14.40 0.80 36.24
N LYS A 6 15.44 1.49 36.72
CA LYS A 6 16.49 2.06 35.86
C LYS A 6 17.47 1.00 35.37
N SER A 7 17.73 -0.07 36.16
CA SER A 7 18.66 -1.13 35.75
C SER A 7 18.03 -2.11 34.71
N GLU A 8 16.74 -2.38 34.80
CA GLU A 8 16.02 -3.24 33.84
C GLU A 8 15.60 -2.49 32.55
N ALA A 9 15.39 -1.17 32.62
CA ALA A 9 15.14 -0.32 31.45
C ALA A 9 16.42 0.04 30.66
N ALA A 10 17.61 -0.31 31.18
CA ALA A 10 18.89 0.09 30.59
C ALA A 10 19.22 -0.65 29.26
N ASP A 11 18.54 -1.76 28.97
CA ASP A 11 18.81 -2.60 27.78
C ASP A 11 17.85 -2.40 26.61
N LEU A 12 16.76 -1.63 26.79
CA LEU A 12 15.82 -1.39 25.70
C LEU A 12 16.39 -0.38 24.70
N LYS A 13 16.43 -0.75 23.41
CA LYS A 13 16.77 0.17 22.31
C LYS A 13 15.65 1.19 22.07
N THR A 14 14.41 0.75 22.28
CA THR A 14 13.20 1.59 22.11
C THR A 14 13.17 2.66 23.18
N ARG A 15 13.03 3.92 22.75
CA ARG A 15 13.01 5.08 23.67
C ARG A 15 11.71 5.10 24.49
N ASP A 16 11.80 5.47 25.74
CA ASP A 16 10.68 5.50 26.69
C ASP A 16 9.46 6.23 26.17
N TYR A 17 9.63 7.37 25.50
CA TYR A 17 8.52 8.15 24.98
C TYR A 17 7.72 7.41 23.90
N VAL A 18 8.36 6.46 23.17
CA VAL A 18 7.70 5.62 22.15
C VAL A 18 6.78 4.62 22.84
N ILE A 19 7.20 4.09 23.97
CA ILE A 19 6.39 3.19 24.80
C ILE A 19 5.27 3.97 25.49
N GLN A 20 5.63 5.11 26.12
CA GLN A 20 4.69 5.92 26.90
C GLN A 20 3.50 6.44 26.08
N ARG A 21 3.71 6.81 24.83
CA ARG A 21 2.62 7.31 23.95
C ARG A 21 1.54 6.27 23.62
N GLU A 22 1.86 4.97 23.75
CA GLU A 22 0.94 3.87 23.53
C GLU A 22 0.12 3.50 24.78
N ILE A 23 0.48 4.05 25.93
CA ILE A 23 -0.21 3.80 27.20
C ILE A 23 -1.40 4.73 27.32
N VAL A 24 -2.61 4.16 27.25
CA VAL A 24 -3.86 4.90 27.42
C VAL A 24 -4.38 4.90 28.87
N LEU A 25 -3.70 4.19 29.75
CA LEU A 25 -3.97 4.18 31.19
C LEU A 25 -3.49 5.48 31.82
N GLU A 26 -4.32 6.08 32.65
CA GLU A 26 -3.99 7.31 33.37
C GLU A 26 -3.61 7.00 34.82
N LYS A 27 -2.45 7.54 35.25
CA LYS A 27 -1.98 7.39 36.63
C LYS A 27 -2.96 8.04 37.61
N GLY A 28 -3.31 7.32 38.69
CA GLY A 28 -4.20 7.80 39.75
C GLY A 28 -5.69 7.80 39.40
N LYS A 29 -6.07 7.19 38.28
CA LYS A 29 -7.47 6.96 37.90
C LYS A 29 -7.90 5.53 38.22
N PRO A 30 -9.20 5.26 38.36
CA PRO A 30 -9.74 3.91 38.49
C PRO A 30 -9.24 2.99 37.38
N PHE A 31 -8.97 1.72 37.72
CA PHE A 31 -8.58 0.72 36.74
C PHE A 31 -9.73 0.41 35.78
N GLU A 32 -9.48 0.56 34.49
CA GLU A 32 -10.38 0.25 33.42
C GLU A 32 -9.80 -0.90 32.56
N THR A 33 -10.42 -2.08 32.60
CA THR A 33 -9.99 -3.25 31.84
C THR A 33 -9.84 -2.95 30.34
N ALA A 34 -10.78 -2.20 29.77
CA ALA A 34 -10.74 -1.82 28.35
C ALA A 34 -9.51 -0.99 27.99
N LYS A 35 -9.11 -0.04 28.83
CA LYS A 35 -7.87 0.76 28.62
C LYS A 35 -6.62 -0.06 28.81
N PHE A 36 -6.65 -1.02 29.76
CA PHE A 36 -5.54 -1.94 29.98
C PHE A 36 -5.30 -2.84 28.77
N GLU A 37 -6.36 -3.49 28.26
CA GLU A 37 -6.30 -4.32 27.05
C GLU A 37 -5.86 -3.50 25.82
N THR A 38 -6.37 -2.28 25.70
CA THR A 38 -5.99 -1.36 24.62
C THR A 38 -4.51 -1.01 24.68
N THR A 39 -3.97 -0.73 25.88
CA THR A 39 -2.54 -0.46 26.08
C THR A 39 -1.68 -1.66 25.68
N ALA A 40 -2.02 -2.87 26.16
CA ALA A 40 -1.29 -4.09 25.80
C ALA A 40 -1.34 -4.34 24.27
N LYS A 41 -2.49 -4.16 23.66
CA LYS A 41 -2.69 -4.28 22.20
C LYS A 41 -1.87 -3.24 21.43
N ASN A 42 -1.84 -1.98 21.87
CA ASN A 42 -1.07 -0.93 21.24
C ASN A 42 0.42 -1.25 21.27
N LEU A 43 0.95 -1.62 22.44
CA LEU A 43 2.36 -2.01 22.59
C LEU A 43 2.73 -3.20 21.70
N PHE A 44 1.88 -4.23 21.64
CA PHE A 44 2.11 -5.38 20.77
C PHE A 44 2.06 -5.00 19.28
N ARG A 45 1.14 -4.12 18.89
CA ARG A 45 0.97 -3.65 17.50
C ARG A 45 2.13 -2.82 16.97
N LEU A 46 3.00 -2.27 17.82
CA LEU A 46 4.23 -1.63 17.38
C LEU A 46 5.13 -2.58 16.58
N GLY A 47 5.06 -3.90 16.87
CA GLY A 47 5.92 -4.91 16.23
C GLY A 47 7.38 -4.88 16.74
N PHE A 48 7.69 -4.04 17.74
CA PHE A 48 9.02 -3.90 18.30
C PHE A 48 9.31 -4.91 19.40
N PHE A 49 8.27 -5.59 19.88
CA PHE A 49 8.35 -6.53 21.00
C PHE A 49 7.88 -7.92 20.59
N LYS A 50 8.66 -8.95 20.97
CA LYS A 50 8.28 -10.35 20.81
C LYS A 50 7.16 -10.73 21.77
N ASN A 51 7.30 -10.24 23.03
CA ASN A 51 6.37 -10.49 24.10
C ASN A 51 6.05 -9.19 24.83
N VAL A 52 4.78 -9.07 25.23
CA VAL A 52 4.26 -8.01 26.09
C VAL A 52 3.54 -8.70 27.23
N THR A 53 4.20 -8.86 28.37
CA THR A 53 3.58 -9.47 29.57
C THR A 53 3.28 -8.41 30.60
N GLN A 54 2.30 -8.67 31.47
CA GLN A 54 1.84 -7.72 32.46
C GLN A 54 1.93 -8.33 33.86
N GLN A 55 2.37 -7.54 34.84
CA GLN A 55 2.38 -7.90 36.24
C GLN A 55 1.68 -6.81 37.06
N PHE A 56 0.99 -7.23 38.13
CA PHE A 56 0.34 -6.34 39.06
C PHE A 56 1.09 -6.39 40.39
N GLU A 57 1.62 -5.28 40.83
CA GLU A 57 2.28 -5.13 42.12
C GLU A 57 1.38 -4.35 43.08
N SER A 58 1.36 -4.76 44.35
CA SER A 58 0.66 -4.03 45.41
C SER A 58 1.41 -2.80 45.82
N VAL A 59 0.71 -1.72 46.11
CA VAL A 59 1.32 -0.54 46.77
C VAL A 59 1.31 -0.76 48.28
N PRO A 60 2.48 -0.77 48.98
CA PRO A 60 2.54 -1.09 50.40
C PRO A 60 1.70 -0.15 51.28
N GLU A 61 1.53 1.09 50.86
CA GLU A 61 0.88 2.16 51.64
C GLU A 61 -0.58 2.34 51.25
N ASP A 62 -1.07 1.70 50.18
CA ASP A 62 -2.46 1.80 49.68
C ASP A 62 -2.93 0.45 49.11
N PRO A 63 -3.68 -0.35 49.88
CA PRO A 63 -4.20 -1.65 49.42
C PRO A 63 -5.14 -1.57 48.22
N ASN A 64 -5.77 -0.42 47.96
CA ASN A 64 -6.72 -0.21 46.86
C ASN A 64 -6.02 0.19 45.56
N SER A 65 -4.74 0.52 45.60
CA SER A 65 -3.94 0.87 44.46
C SER A 65 -3.07 -0.31 43.99
N LYS A 66 -2.86 -0.38 42.69
CA LYS A 66 -1.98 -1.37 42.03
C LYS A 66 -1.02 -0.66 41.09
N ILE A 67 0.21 -1.17 41.06
CA ILE A 67 1.17 -0.80 40.03
C ILE A 67 1.06 -1.81 38.92
N ILE A 68 0.88 -1.32 37.68
CA ILE A 68 0.87 -2.15 36.49
C ILE A 68 2.26 -2.06 35.87
N VAL A 69 2.94 -3.19 35.74
CA VAL A 69 4.26 -3.32 35.13
C VAL A 69 4.10 -4.04 33.79
N PHE A 70 4.47 -3.39 32.70
CA PHE A 70 4.58 -4.02 31.39
C PHE A 70 6.02 -4.48 31.20
N ILE A 71 6.21 -5.79 31.04
CA ILE A 71 7.50 -6.41 30.73
C ILE A 71 7.56 -6.60 29.22
N LEU A 72 8.53 -5.95 28.60
CA LEU A 72 8.69 -5.88 27.16
C LEU A 72 9.96 -6.62 26.73
N ASP A 73 9.84 -7.61 25.85
CA ASP A 73 10.97 -8.32 25.24
C ASP A 73 11.16 -7.83 23.82
N GLU A 74 12.24 -7.09 23.55
CA GLU A 74 12.48 -6.47 22.25
C GLU A 74 12.74 -7.48 21.13
N ASN A 75 12.17 -7.18 19.97
CA ASN A 75 12.44 -7.89 18.73
C ASN A 75 13.49 -7.17 17.87
N LYS A 76 14.03 -7.86 16.88
CA LYS A 76 14.78 -7.22 15.80
C LYS A 76 13.81 -6.44 14.91
N THR A 77 14.03 -5.14 14.78
CA THR A 77 13.18 -4.24 13.98
C THR A 77 13.73 -4.01 12.57
N ALA A 78 15.00 -4.37 12.36
CA ALA A 78 15.58 -4.40 11.02
C ALA A 78 15.23 -5.71 10.30
N SER A 79 14.73 -5.61 9.09
CA SER A 79 14.35 -6.72 8.22
C SER A 79 14.92 -6.54 6.82
N TYR A 80 15.17 -7.68 6.18
CA TYR A 80 15.55 -7.77 4.77
C TYR A 80 14.43 -8.50 4.06
N GLN A 81 13.97 -7.95 2.95
CA GLN A 81 12.94 -8.56 2.12
C GLN A 81 13.48 -8.72 0.71
N GLY A 82 13.28 -9.87 0.13
CA GLY A 82 13.52 -10.12 -1.28
C GLY A 82 12.24 -10.67 -1.89
N THR A 83 11.88 -10.19 -3.07
CA THR A 83 10.72 -10.69 -3.81
C THR A 83 11.12 -10.99 -5.24
N ILE A 84 10.48 -12.00 -5.82
CA ILE A 84 10.55 -12.30 -7.23
C ILE A 84 9.12 -12.43 -7.72
N SER A 85 8.80 -11.75 -8.81
CA SER A 85 7.50 -11.85 -9.46
C SER A 85 7.70 -12.11 -10.96
N TYR A 86 6.69 -12.67 -11.58
CA TYR A 86 6.67 -12.92 -13.00
C TYR A 86 5.28 -12.65 -13.57
N GLY A 87 5.23 -11.99 -14.69
CA GLY A 87 4.01 -11.82 -15.47
C GLY A 87 4.30 -12.11 -16.92
N SER A 88 3.38 -12.76 -17.63
CA SER A 88 3.58 -13.17 -19.02
C SER A 88 3.93 -11.99 -19.94
N SER A 89 3.50 -10.78 -19.60
CA SER A 89 3.74 -9.56 -20.38
C SER A 89 4.92 -8.70 -19.91
N VAL A 90 5.29 -8.80 -18.61
CA VAL A 90 6.35 -7.95 -18.02
C VAL A 90 7.65 -8.73 -17.75
N GLY A 91 7.63 -10.06 -17.95
CA GLY A 91 8.77 -10.91 -17.64
C GLY A 91 9.04 -11.05 -16.14
N LEU A 92 10.27 -11.33 -15.81
CA LEU A 92 10.75 -11.53 -14.45
C LEU A 92 11.08 -10.18 -13.81
N VAL A 93 10.57 -9.95 -12.58
CA VAL A 93 10.86 -8.76 -11.77
C VAL A 93 11.39 -9.21 -10.41
N GLY A 94 12.57 -8.73 -10.05
CA GLY A 94 13.19 -8.93 -8.74
C GLY A 94 13.14 -7.65 -7.90
N SER A 95 12.85 -7.77 -6.62
CA SER A 95 12.92 -6.65 -5.67
C SER A 95 13.70 -7.03 -4.43
N ALA A 96 14.43 -6.09 -3.88
CA ALA A 96 15.09 -6.20 -2.60
C ALA A 96 14.82 -4.96 -1.76
N ALA A 97 14.57 -5.14 -0.46
CA ALA A 97 14.39 -4.04 0.47
C ALA A 97 15.08 -4.31 1.81
N VAL A 98 15.61 -3.26 2.39
CA VAL A 98 16.12 -3.24 3.76
C VAL A 98 15.32 -2.18 4.52
N GLN A 99 14.73 -2.56 5.64
CA GLN A 99 13.92 -1.66 6.45
C GLN A 99 14.23 -1.84 7.92
N ASP A 100 14.30 -0.73 8.66
CA ASP A 100 14.25 -0.72 10.13
C ASP A 100 13.03 0.07 10.57
N THR A 101 12.08 -0.59 11.22
CA THR A 101 10.81 0.03 11.67
C THR A 101 10.94 0.75 13.01
N ASN A 102 12.07 0.59 13.71
CA ASN A 102 12.36 1.28 14.97
C ASN A 102 13.76 1.92 14.93
N PHE A 103 14.03 2.66 13.85
CA PHE A 103 15.33 3.28 13.60
C PHE A 103 15.81 4.12 14.79
N LYS A 104 16.99 3.76 15.32
CA LYS A 104 17.59 4.35 16.52
C LYS A 104 16.69 4.27 17.77
N GLY A 105 15.75 3.34 17.82
CA GLY A 105 14.82 3.17 18.94
C GLY A 105 13.74 4.25 19.05
N LYS A 106 13.54 5.04 18.01
CA LYS A 106 12.63 6.19 18.03
C LYS A 106 11.23 5.89 17.51
N GLY A 107 10.95 4.62 17.13
CA GLY A 107 9.71 4.25 16.47
C GLY A 107 9.56 4.85 15.07
N GLN A 108 10.67 5.27 14.49
CA GLN A 108 10.77 5.78 13.12
C GLN A 108 11.08 4.63 12.17
N SER A 109 10.62 4.72 10.92
CA SER A 109 10.98 3.74 9.90
C SER A 109 11.92 4.37 8.86
N LEU A 110 12.97 3.63 8.52
CA LEU A 110 13.86 3.94 7.39
C LEU A 110 13.87 2.72 6.48
N SER A 111 13.65 2.93 5.18
CA SER A 111 13.60 1.86 4.18
C SER A 111 14.37 2.25 2.94
N LEU A 112 15.16 1.30 2.43
CA LEU A 112 15.82 1.36 1.12
C LEU A 112 15.30 0.19 0.30
N SER A 113 14.84 0.42 -0.92
CA SER A 113 14.38 -0.62 -1.82
C SER A 113 14.89 -0.43 -3.24
N ALA A 114 15.07 -1.55 -3.93
CA ALA A 114 15.39 -1.62 -5.35
C ALA A 114 14.51 -2.69 -6.01
N THR A 115 14.00 -2.38 -7.19
CA THR A 115 13.25 -3.30 -8.05
C THR A 115 13.85 -3.24 -9.45
N ILE A 116 14.09 -4.40 -10.07
CA ILE A 116 14.64 -4.52 -11.42
C ILE A 116 13.84 -5.59 -12.16
N GLY A 117 13.41 -5.27 -13.38
CA GLY A 117 12.61 -6.16 -14.24
C GLY A 117 13.16 -6.27 -15.65
N GLU A 118 12.75 -7.32 -16.38
CA GLU A 118 13.18 -7.57 -17.76
C GLU A 118 12.70 -6.48 -18.74
N SER A 119 11.50 -5.93 -18.53
CA SER A 119 10.93 -4.87 -19.40
C SER A 119 11.43 -3.48 -18.98
N SER A 120 12.76 -3.32 -18.86
CA SER A 120 13.40 -2.04 -18.49
C SER A 120 12.81 -1.36 -17.24
N THR A 121 12.10 -2.11 -16.42
CA THR A 121 11.50 -1.60 -15.17
C THR A 121 12.58 -1.56 -14.10
N GLU A 122 12.95 -0.37 -13.68
CA GLU A 122 13.86 -0.15 -12.57
C GLU A 122 13.24 0.85 -11.60
N THR A 123 13.29 0.54 -10.30
CA THR A 123 12.85 1.47 -9.26
C THR A 123 13.79 1.42 -8.08
N TYR A 124 14.27 2.57 -7.67
CA TYR A 124 15.07 2.74 -6.46
C TYR A 124 14.37 3.72 -5.54
N SER A 125 14.27 3.41 -4.26
CA SER A 125 13.70 4.37 -3.32
C SER A 125 14.36 4.32 -1.95
N LEU A 126 14.49 5.51 -1.35
CA LEU A 126 14.85 5.72 0.04
C LEU A 126 13.71 6.45 0.71
N SER A 127 13.15 5.90 1.78
CA SER A 127 12.02 6.49 2.48
C SER A 127 12.23 6.51 3.99
N PHE A 128 11.70 7.55 4.62
CA PHE A 128 11.67 7.75 6.05
C PHE A 128 10.26 8.06 6.51
N SER A 129 9.86 7.53 7.67
CA SER A 129 8.55 7.80 8.27
C SER A 129 8.66 7.94 9.78
N GLU A 130 8.09 9.01 10.32
CA GLU A 130 7.79 9.20 11.74
C GLU A 130 6.28 9.05 11.92
N PRO A 131 5.80 7.92 12.46
CA PRO A 131 4.36 7.66 12.56
C PRO A 131 3.65 8.52 13.60
N TRP A 132 4.40 9.07 14.56
CA TRP A 132 3.86 9.90 15.64
C TRP A 132 4.89 10.87 16.18
N ILE A 133 4.82 12.12 15.78
CA ILE A 133 5.72 13.19 16.24
C ILE A 133 5.54 13.38 17.74
N LYS A 134 6.65 13.35 18.47
CA LYS A 134 6.66 13.54 19.92
C LYS A 134 5.95 14.85 20.33
N GLY A 135 5.03 14.75 21.29
CA GLY A 135 4.30 15.91 21.83
C GLY A 135 3.10 16.35 20.96
N THR A 136 2.74 15.58 19.94
CA THR A 136 1.56 15.86 19.11
C THR A 136 0.47 14.82 19.36
N ASP A 137 -0.75 15.12 18.87
CA ASP A 137 -1.85 14.18 18.84
C ASP A 137 -1.85 13.39 17.53
N ARG A 138 -1.06 12.29 17.51
CA ARG A 138 -0.96 11.34 16.40
C ARG A 138 -0.71 11.99 15.02
N ILE A 139 0.15 13.01 14.99
CA ILE A 139 0.62 13.59 13.73
C ILE A 139 1.82 12.79 13.25
N SER A 140 1.77 12.34 12.01
CA SER A 140 2.87 11.67 11.32
C SER A 140 3.50 12.56 10.26
N TYR A 141 4.75 12.29 9.89
CA TYR A 141 5.36 12.82 8.68
C TYR A 141 6.28 11.78 8.05
N GLY A 142 6.56 11.96 6.79
CA GLY A 142 7.50 11.12 6.06
C GLY A 142 8.04 11.85 4.84
N TRP A 143 9.12 11.32 4.30
CA TRP A 143 9.67 11.75 3.02
C TRP A 143 10.21 10.55 2.24
N SER A 144 10.28 10.66 0.94
CA SER A 144 10.91 9.69 0.07
C SER A 144 11.61 10.37 -1.09
N ILE A 145 12.73 9.76 -1.51
CA ILE A 145 13.44 10.05 -2.75
C ILE A 145 13.36 8.78 -3.58
N TYR A 146 13.04 8.90 -4.85
CA TYR A 146 12.92 7.76 -5.73
C TYR A 146 13.36 8.09 -7.16
N SER A 147 13.76 7.04 -7.86
CA SER A 147 13.96 7.01 -9.30
C SER A 147 13.23 5.79 -9.85
N THR A 148 12.42 5.97 -10.88
CA THR A 148 11.68 4.90 -11.54
C THR A 148 11.84 5.05 -13.03
N SER A 149 12.30 3.98 -13.69
CA SER A 149 12.35 3.87 -15.16
C SER A 149 11.48 2.70 -15.60
N TYR A 150 10.78 2.85 -16.69
CA TYR A 150 9.98 1.79 -17.31
C TYR A 150 9.79 2.05 -18.79
N GLU A 151 9.59 0.98 -19.54
CA GLU A 151 9.18 1.02 -20.93
C GLU A 151 7.67 1.22 -21.02
N ASP A 152 7.25 2.20 -21.79
CA ASP A 152 5.86 2.47 -22.12
C ASP A 152 5.62 2.11 -23.58
N THR A 153 4.92 1.01 -23.82
CA THR A 153 4.50 0.60 -25.17
C THR A 153 3.15 1.23 -25.50
N ASP A 154 3.14 2.21 -26.38
CA ASP A 154 1.93 2.61 -27.05
C ASP A 154 1.76 1.77 -28.33
N SER A 155 0.56 1.69 -28.89
CA SER A 155 0.23 0.86 -30.06
C SER A 155 1.11 1.11 -31.31
N THR A 156 1.92 2.15 -31.32
CA THR A 156 2.76 2.55 -32.46
C THR A 156 4.22 2.71 -32.18
N ASP A 157 4.63 3.12 -30.95
CA ASP A 157 6.04 3.36 -30.61
C ASP A 157 6.30 3.05 -29.14
N ALA A 158 7.33 2.24 -28.84
CA ALA A 158 7.82 2.10 -27.49
C ALA A 158 8.65 3.35 -27.10
N TYR A 159 8.51 3.78 -25.86
CA TYR A 159 9.35 4.84 -25.32
C TYR A 159 9.67 4.58 -23.84
N TYR A 160 10.81 5.08 -23.40
CA TYR A 160 11.25 4.92 -22.01
C TYR A 160 10.89 6.16 -21.21
N VAL A 161 10.32 5.94 -20.03
CA VAL A 161 9.99 7.00 -19.08
C VAL A 161 10.86 6.86 -17.85
N THR A 162 11.60 7.91 -17.51
CA THR A 162 12.32 8.01 -16.24
C THR A 162 11.70 9.10 -15.39
N LYS A 163 11.38 8.79 -14.14
CA LYS A 163 10.84 9.72 -13.14
C LYS A 163 11.73 9.73 -11.93
N GLU A 164 12.30 10.89 -11.61
CA GLU A 164 13.05 11.12 -10.40
C GLU A 164 12.29 12.08 -9.50
N GLY A 165 12.07 11.72 -8.24
CA GLY A 165 11.20 12.50 -7.40
C GLY A 165 11.58 12.58 -5.94
N PHE A 166 11.14 13.67 -5.32
CA PHE A 166 11.15 13.88 -3.89
C PHE A 166 9.73 14.14 -3.41
N LYS A 167 9.28 13.37 -2.42
CA LYS A 167 7.95 13.48 -1.82
C LYS A 167 8.05 13.71 -0.33
N VAL A 168 7.27 14.65 0.19
CA VAL A 168 7.06 14.85 1.63
C VAL A 168 5.59 14.68 1.92
N ASN A 169 5.25 14.03 3.00
CA ASN A 169 3.88 13.86 3.43
C ASN A 169 3.73 14.00 4.95
N GLY A 170 2.62 14.55 5.37
CA GLY A 170 2.16 14.59 6.74
C GLY A 170 0.80 13.90 6.84
N GLY A 171 0.48 13.38 8.03
CA GLY A 171 -0.80 12.74 8.28
C GLY A 171 -1.30 12.99 9.70
N LYS A 172 -2.62 12.99 9.87
CA LYS A 172 -3.28 13.04 11.16
C LYS A 172 -4.36 11.98 11.23
N ALA A 173 -4.34 11.16 12.27
CA ALA A 173 -5.46 10.30 12.58
C ALA A 173 -6.59 11.17 13.18
N LEU A 174 -7.70 11.30 12.48
CA LEU A 174 -8.89 12.02 12.95
C LEU A 174 -9.68 11.15 13.93
N THR A 175 -9.71 9.84 13.65
CA THR A 175 -10.26 8.79 14.51
C THR A 175 -9.41 7.53 14.38
N ASP A 176 -9.72 6.47 15.10
CA ASP A 176 -9.04 5.18 14.94
C ASP A 176 -9.24 4.55 13.55
N LYS A 177 -10.22 5.03 12.79
CA LYS A 177 -10.62 4.52 11.48
C LYS A 177 -10.35 5.49 10.33
N ILE A 178 -10.23 6.78 10.61
CA ILE A 178 -10.12 7.84 9.60
C ILE A 178 -8.79 8.56 9.74
N ARG A 179 -8.05 8.66 8.64
CA ARG A 179 -6.79 9.39 8.55
C ARG A 179 -6.82 10.39 7.41
N LEU A 180 -6.41 11.61 7.69
CA LEU A 180 -6.12 12.65 6.70
C LEU A 180 -4.62 12.61 6.39
N ARG A 181 -4.26 12.69 5.11
CA ARG A 181 -2.89 12.82 4.63
C ARG A 181 -2.79 14.02 3.71
N LEU A 182 -1.72 14.77 3.82
CA LEU A 182 -1.36 15.85 2.90
C LEU A 182 0.10 15.64 2.50
N GLY A 183 0.37 15.62 1.22
CA GLY A 183 1.71 15.51 0.68
C GLY A 183 2.03 16.60 -0.33
N THR A 184 3.30 16.74 -0.66
CA THR A 184 3.80 17.47 -1.81
C THR A 184 4.85 16.63 -2.52
N LYS A 185 4.91 16.76 -3.83
CA LYS A 185 5.83 16.03 -4.71
C LYS A 185 6.50 17.01 -5.66
N LEU A 186 7.81 16.86 -5.82
CA LEU A 186 8.59 17.41 -6.90
C LEU A 186 9.11 16.24 -7.73
N GLU A 187 8.88 16.23 -9.04
CA GLU A 187 9.22 15.11 -9.91
C GLU A 187 9.76 15.64 -11.23
N PHE A 188 10.91 15.11 -11.64
CA PHE A 188 11.54 15.31 -12.94
C PHE A 188 11.18 14.11 -13.81
N VAL A 189 10.73 14.36 -15.03
CA VAL A 189 10.27 13.32 -15.96
C VAL A 189 10.97 13.50 -17.28
N ASP A 190 11.63 12.42 -17.72
CA ASP A 190 12.27 12.30 -19.02
C ASP A 190 11.56 11.20 -19.83
N GLU A 191 11.12 11.53 -21.03
CA GLU A 191 10.52 10.60 -22.00
C GLU A 191 11.48 10.47 -23.20
N MET A 192 11.98 9.25 -23.46
CA MET A 192 12.94 8.95 -24.54
C MET A 192 12.33 7.94 -25.50
N ASN A 193 12.64 8.04 -26.79
CA ASN A 193 12.26 7.02 -27.76
C ASN A 193 13.20 5.78 -27.67
N GLU A 194 12.94 4.73 -28.48
CA GLU A 194 13.77 3.53 -28.54
C GLU A 194 15.24 3.78 -28.88
N ASP A 195 15.54 4.84 -29.61
CA ASP A 195 16.91 5.24 -29.98
C ASP A 195 17.60 6.09 -28.88
N GLU A 196 17.02 6.15 -27.67
CA GLU A 196 17.48 6.98 -26.54
C GLU A 196 17.50 8.47 -26.84
N VAL A 197 16.70 8.93 -27.81
CA VAL A 197 16.56 10.36 -28.13
C VAL A 197 15.46 10.94 -27.25
N LEU A 198 15.77 12.06 -26.57
CA LEU A 198 14.84 12.77 -25.70
C LEU A 198 13.62 13.25 -26.51
N LYS A 199 12.42 12.74 -26.14
CA LYS A 199 11.13 13.09 -26.74
C LYS A 199 10.49 14.27 -26.01
N ASP A 200 10.51 14.23 -24.68
CA ASP A 200 10.00 15.30 -23.82
C ASP A 200 10.73 15.28 -22.47
N GLU A 201 10.87 16.44 -21.85
CA GLU A 201 11.41 16.64 -20.51
C GLU A 201 10.54 17.67 -19.78
N PHE A 202 10.12 17.36 -18.57
CA PHE A 202 9.35 18.29 -17.77
C PHE A 202 9.47 18.04 -16.27
N THR A 203 9.24 19.11 -15.50
CA THR A 203 9.23 19.06 -14.05
C THR A 203 7.82 19.31 -13.53
N THR A 204 7.39 18.52 -12.57
CA THR A 204 6.09 18.70 -11.91
C THR A 204 6.24 19.03 -10.43
N VAL A 205 5.37 19.92 -9.95
CA VAL A 205 5.17 20.18 -8.53
C VAL A 205 3.70 19.94 -8.22
N SER A 206 3.41 19.10 -7.23
CA SER A 206 2.03 18.76 -6.90
C SER A 206 1.75 18.70 -5.40
N LEU A 207 0.48 18.92 -5.05
CA LEU A 207 -0.11 18.67 -3.74
C LEU A 207 -0.93 17.36 -3.79
N LEU A 208 -0.86 16.58 -2.72
CA LEU A 208 -1.39 15.23 -2.64
C LEU A 208 -2.27 15.08 -1.37
N PRO A 209 -3.45 15.73 -1.30
CA PRO A 209 -4.38 15.47 -0.21
C PRO A 209 -5.04 14.11 -0.37
N ALA A 210 -5.22 13.39 0.75
CA ALA A 210 -5.88 12.10 0.77
C ALA A 210 -6.68 11.90 2.05
N LEU A 211 -7.82 11.22 1.94
CA LEU A 211 -8.66 10.78 3.05
C LEU A 211 -8.75 9.26 3.03
N ILE A 212 -8.41 8.61 4.13
CA ILE A 212 -8.36 7.16 4.23
C ILE A 212 -9.28 6.70 5.36
N TYR A 213 -10.14 5.74 5.07
CA TYR A 213 -10.98 5.02 6.02
C TYR A 213 -10.58 3.55 6.01
N ASP A 214 -10.26 2.96 7.17
CA ASP A 214 -9.83 1.57 7.29
C ASP A 214 -10.41 0.90 8.53
N THR A 215 -11.19 -0.16 8.30
CA THR A 215 -11.78 -1.01 9.35
C THR A 215 -11.42 -2.47 9.15
N ARG A 216 -10.45 -2.78 8.31
CA ARG A 216 -10.00 -4.15 8.06
C ARG A 216 -9.49 -4.78 9.34
N ASN A 217 -9.81 -6.06 9.54
CA ASN A 217 -9.32 -6.84 10.68
C ASN A 217 -7.81 -7.14 10.58
N ASN A 218 -7.27 -7.18 9.36
CA ASN A 218 -5.85 -7.34 9.07
C ASN A 218 -5.50 -6.54 7.80
N VAL A 219 -4.40 -5.79 7.82
CA VAL A 219 -3.98 -4.95 6.68
C VAL A 219 -3.44 -5.79 5.53
N TYR A 220 -2.77 -6.92 5.83
CA TYR A 220 -2.10 -7.76 4.84
C TYR A 220 -2.96 -8.93 4.33
N SER A 221 -3.92 -9.41 5.13
CA SER A 221 -4.77 -10.55 4.80
C SER A 221 -6.16 -10.32 5.39
N ALA A 222 -6.88 -9.37 4.84
CA ALA A 222 -8.20 -9.01 5.31
C ALA A 222 -9.24 -10.08 4.98
N THR A 223 -10.02 -10.48 5.99
CA THR A 223 -11.16 -11.37 5.86
C THR A 223 -12.48 -10.71 6.24
N ASN A 224 -12.40 -9.53 6.86
CA ASN A 224 -13.56 -8.75 7.25
C ASN A 224 -13.20 -7.28 7.34
N GLY A 225 -14.18 -6.41 7.12
CA GLY A 225 -14.05 -4.97 7.20
C GLY A 225 -14.12 -4.27 5.85
N SER A 226 -13.75 -3.01 5.85
CA SER A 226 -13.80 -2.15 4.66
C SER A 226 -12.58 -1.23 4.65
N TYR A 227 -12.15 -0.88 3.47
CA TYR A 227 -11.16 0.17 3.21
C TYR A 227 -11.72 1.12 2.16
N ALA A 228 -11.48 2.41 2.32
CA ALA A 228 -11.73 3.41 1.30
C ALA A 228 -10.60 4.44 1.34
N SER A 229 -10.09 4.83 0.17
CA SER A 229 -9.19 5.98 0.02
C SER A 229 -9.69 6.88 -1.09
N LEU A 230 -9.68 8.18 -0.81
CA LEU A 230 -9.89 9.22 -1.80
C LEU A 230 -8.61 10.04 -1.86
N GLU A 231 -7.92 9.95 -2.99
CA GLU A 231 -6.64 10.61 -3.21
C GLU A 231 -6.79 11.63 -4.34
N PHE A 232 -6.20 12.79 -4.15
CA PHE A 232 -6.12 13.84 -5.15
C PHE A 232 -4.65 14.15 -5.42
N GLU A 233 -4.33 14.43 -6.66
CA GLU A 233 -3.12 15.12 -7.06
C GLU A 233 -3.52 16.38 -7.81
N VAL A 234 -3.10 17.54 -7.32
CA VAL A 234 -3.26 18.81 -8.02
C VAL A 234 -1.86 19.34 -8.26
N GLY A 235 -1.47 19.38 -9.51
CA GLY A 235 -0.11 19.68 -9.90
C GLY A 235 0.00 20.70 -11.01
N ARG A 236 1.23 21.15 -11.20
CA ARG A 236 1.65 22.02 -12.28
C ARG A 236 2.88 21.43 -12.94
N ILE A 237 2.84 21.31 -14.26
CA ILE A 237 4.03 21.14 -15.08
C ILE A 237 4.66 22.53 -15.22
N LEU A 238 5.90 22.68 -14.73
CA LEU A 238 6.58 23.97 -14.75
C LEU A 238 6.70 24.49 -16.20
N ASP A 239 6.45 25.79 -16.37
CA ASP A 239 6.44 26.48 -17.66
C ASP A 239 5.40 25.97 -18.68
N ARG A 240 4.44 25.16 -18.24
CA ARG A 240 3.36 24.60 -19.08
C ARG A 240 1.99 24.80 -18.42
N ASN A 241 1.30 23.72 -18.08
CA ASN A 241 -0.09 23.71 -17.64
C ASN A 241 -0.29 23.10 -16.25
N ASN A 242 -1.42 23.38 -15.66
CA ASN A 242 -1.87 22.67 -14.45
C ASN A 242 -2.57 21.37 -14.83
N TYR A 243 -2.52 20.39 -13.95
CA TYR A 243 -3.22 19.13 -14.09
C TYR A 243 -3.81 18.70 -12.75
N TYR A 244 -4.73 17.75 -12.80
CA TYR A 244 -5.21 17.06 -11.62
C TYR A 244 -5.48 15.58 -11.94
N THR A 245 -5.37 14.76 -10.91
CA THR A 245 -5.90 13.40 -10.89
C THR A 245 -6.64 13.18 -9.58
N THR A 246 -7.67 12.33 -9.63
CA THR A 246 -8.45 11.92 -8.48
C THR A 246 -8.63 10.42 -8.56
N GLU A 247 -8.35 9.70 -7.49
CA GLU A 247 -8.56 8.26 -7.40
C GLU A 247 -9.38 7.93 -6.16
N LEU A 248 -10.44 7.16 -6.35
CA LEU A 248 -11.25 6.58 -5.28
C LEU A 248 -11.08 5.07 -5.32
N GLU A 249 -10.48 4.51 -4.26
CA GLU A 249 -10.41 3.08 -4.08
C GLU A 249 -11.34 2.62 -2.96
N LEU A 250 -12.14 1.60 -3.23
CA LEU A 250 -13.06 0.97 -2.29
C LEU A 250 -12.74 -0.52 -2.18
N ARG A 251 -12.61 -1.04 -0.96
CA ARG A 251 -12.45 -2.48 -0.71
C ARG A 251 -13.44 -2.93 0.35
N LYS A 252 -13.99 -4.13 0.14
CA LYS A 252 -14.89 -4.78 1.09
C LYS A 252 -14.54 -6.24 1.24
N TYR A 253 -14.55 -6.70 2.49
CA TYR A 253 -14.29 -8.08 2.83
C TYR A 253 -15.40 -8.59 3.74
N HIS A 254 -15.87 -9.79 3.49
CA HIS A 254 -16.85 -10.45 4.36
C HIS A 254 -16.77 -11.97 4.22
N LYS A 255 -17.30 -12.68 5.22
CA LYS A 255 -17.41 -14.13 5.18
C LYS A 255 -18.23 -14.58 3.98
N GLY A 256 -17.81 -15.66 3.35
CA GLY A 256 -18.50 -16.32 2.26
C GLY A 256 -19.53 -17.33 2.75
N PHE A 257 -19.83 -18.30 1.88
CA PHE A 257 -20.87 -19.32 2.14
C PHE A 257 -20.45 -20.40 3.13
N PHE A 258 -19.14 -20.61 3.32
CA PHE A 258 -18.58 -21.65 4.19
C PHE A 258 -17.65 -21.02 5.22
N GLU A 259 -17.31 -21.74 6.26
CA GLU A 259 -16.51 -21.25 7.40
C GLU A 259 -15.12 -20.74 7.00
N ASN A 260 -14.50 -21.37 5.99
CA ASN A 260 -13.17 -21.03 5.48
C ASN A 260 -13.19 -20.21 4.18
N ASN A 261 -14.33 -19.61 3.86
CA ASN A 261 -14.55 -18.89 2.62
C ASN A 261 -14.77 -17.41 2.88
N ASN A 262 -14.15 -16.56 2.08
CA ASN A 262 -14.31 -15.12 2.14
C ASN A 262 -14.54 -14.54 0.74
N PHE A 263 -15.36 -13.50 0.67
CA PHE A 263 -15.43 -12.63 -0.49
C PHE A 263 -14.60 -11.38 -0.26
N ALA A 264 -13.85 -11.00 -1.28
CA ALA A 264 -13.10 -9.75 -1.33
C ALA A 264 -13.47 -8.98 -2.60
N TYR A 265 -13.77 -7.70 -2.45
CA TYR A 265 -14.16 -6.80 -3.52
C TYR A 265 -13.23 -5.60 -3.49
N ARG A 266 -12.77 -5.18 -4.65
CA ARG A 266 -12.03 -3.95 -4.86
C ARG A 266 -12.59 -3.23 -6.07
N THR A 267 -12.84 -1.93 -5.95
CA THR A 267 -13.20 -1.06 -7.06
C THR A 267 -12.32 0.17 -6.99
N VAL A 268 -11.77 0.55 -8.12
CA VAL A 268 -10.99 1.78 -8.29
C VAL A 268 -11.64 2.62 -9.39
N LEU A 269 -11.76 3.90 -9.12
CA LEU A 269 -12.29 4.92 -10.01
C LEU A 269 -11.27 6.04 -10.10
N GLY A 270 -10.77 6.35 -11.28
CA GLY A 270 -9.83 7.43 -11.53
C GLY A 270 -10.38 8.44 -12.52
N VAL A 271 -10.10 9.71 -12.26
CA VAL A 271 -10.43 10.83 -13.14
C VAL A 271 -9.24 11.78 -13.19
N GLY A 272 -8.75 12.06 -14.38
CA GLY A 272 -7.70 13.01 -14.63
C GLY A 272 -8.12 14.13 -15.57
N SER A 273 -7.36 15.22 -15.58
CA SER A 273 -7.55 16.33 -16.53
C SER A 273 -7.21 15.90 -17.95
N ASP A 274 -7.89 16.50 -18.94
CA ASP A 274 -7.72 16.15 -20.36
C ASP A 274 -6.31 16.44 -20.91
N ASN A 275 -5.48 17.16 -20.17
CA ASN A 275 -4.13 17.55 -20.56
C ASN A 275 -3.02 16.78 -19.82
N LEU A 276 -3.33 15.61 -19.28
CA LEU A 276 -2.31 14.71 -18.74
C LEU A 276 -1.33 14.27 -19.83
N ARG A 277 -0.05 14.19 -19.48
CA ARG A 277 0.95 13.54 -20.31
C ARG A 277 0.75 12.04 -20.28
N ASP A 278 1.19 11.33 -21.31
CA ASP A 278 1.04 9.89 -21.40
C ASP A 278 1.63 9.16 -20.18
N SER A 279 2.77 9.64 -19.69
CA SER A 279 3.40 9.12 -18.46
C SER A 279 2.62 9.42 -17.17
N GLN A 280 1.59 10.27 -17.22
CA GLN A 280 0.73 10.64 -16.08
C GLN A 280 -0.65 9.97 -16.13
N LYS A 281 -1.05 9.38 -17.27
CA LYS A 281 -2.34 8.72 -17.46
C LYS A 281 -2.46 7.46 -16.59
N PHE A 282 -3.69 7.12 -16.26
CA PHE A 282 -4.01 5.85 -15.61
C PHE A 282 -3.72 4.66 -16.53
N ARG A 283 -3.37 3.53 -15.92
CA ARG A 283 -3.04 2.29 -16.63
C ARG A 283 -3.74 1.12 -15.99
N VAL A 284 -4.53 0.40 -16.77
CA VAL A 284 -5.27 -0.78 -16.35
C VAL A 284 -4.83 -1.96 -17.23
N GLY A 285 -4.73 -3.12 -16.65
CA GLY A 285 -4.22 -4.36 -17.25
C GLY A 285 -3.10 -4.95 -16.39
N GLY A 286 -2.96 -6.26 -16.43
CA GLY A 286 -1.95 -6.99 -15.69
C GLY A 286 -2.39 -7.50 -14.32
N GLY A 287 -1.50 -8.19 -13.66
CA GLY A 287 -1.75 -8.97 -12.45
C GLY A 287 -2.25 -8.19 -11.23
N ASN A 288 -2.18 -6.85 -11.24
CA ASN A 288 -2.55 -6.00 -10.11
C ASN A 288 -3.81 -5.17 -10.34
N THR A 289 -4.34 -5.14 -11.56
CA THR A 289 -5.55 -4.37 -11.93
C THR A 289 -6.58 -5.26 -12.63
N LEU A 290 -6.39 -5.57 -13.91
CA LEU A 290 -7.29 -6.40 -14.74
C LEU A 290 -6.50 -7.62 -15.23
N ARG A 291 -6.63 -8.74 -14.53
CA ARG A 291 -5.93 -10.00 -14.87
C ARG A 291 -6.46 -10.58 -16.17
N GLY A 292 -5.61 -11.29 -16.91
CA GLY A 292 -5.94 -11.82 -18.24
C GLY A 292 -5.49 -10.91 -19.39
N TYR A 293 -5.09 -9.68 -19.10
CA TYR A 293 -4.56 -8.68 -20.03
C TYR A 293 -3.11 -8.33 -19.71
N ASN A 294 -2.36 -7.80 -20.68
CA ASN A 294 -1.01 -7.35 -20.44
C ASN A 294 -0.97 -6.16 -19.49
N SER A 295 0.21 -5.91 -18.90
CA SER A 295 0.39 -4.78 -18.00
C SER A 295 0.22 -3.47 -18.76
N GLY A 296 -0.78 -2.65 -18.33
CA GLY A 296 -1.03 -1.34 -18.91
C GLY A 296 -1.68 -1.35 -20.30
N ASP A 297 -2.29 -2.46 -20.74
CA ASP A 297 -2.98 -2.56 -22.04
C ASP A 297 -4.00 -1.43 -22.27
N PHE A 298 -4.60 -0.92 -21.20
CA PHE A 298 -5.55 0.18 -21.25
C PHE A 298 -4.98 1.41 -20.59
N LYS A 299 -4.92 2.52 -21.33
CA LYS A 299 -4.35 3.79 -20.87
C LYS A 299 -5.32 4.93 -21.11
N GLY A 300 -5.48 5.85 -20.17
CA GLY A 300 -6.32 7.03 -20.37
C GLY A 300 -6.41 7.97 -19.19
N ASN A 301 -7.14 9.06 -19.37
CA ASN A 301 -7.41 10.06 -18.33
C ASN A 301 -8.50 9.62 -17.34
N TYR A 302 -9.22 8.56 -17.67
CA TYR A 302 -10.25 7.93 -16.84
C TYR A 302 -9.90 6.47 -16.62
N GLU A 303 -10.18 5.95 -15.44
CA GLU A 303 -10.11 4.52 -15.17
C GLU A 303 -11.29 4.06 -14.34
N LEU A 304 -11.70 2.85 -14.57
CA LEU A 304 -12.59 2.08 -13.71
C LEU A 304 -12.14 0.63 -13.76
N TYR A 305 -11.86 0.03 -12.64
CA TYR A 305 -11.75 -1.42 -12.60
C TYR A 305 -12.27 -2.00 -11.28
N THR A 306 -12.75 -3.22 -11.35
CA THR A 306 -13.28 -3.96 -10.21
C THR A 306 -12.72 -5.38 -10.21
N ASN A 307 -12.26 -5.82 -9.05
CA ASN A 307 -11.83 -7.18 -8.79
C ASN A 307 -12.80 -7.82 -7.79
N LEU A 308 -13.35 -8.96 -8.17
CA LEU A 308 -14.22 -9.78 -7.34
C LEU A 308 -13.51 -11.09 -7.07
N GLU A 309 -13.24 -11.41 -5.82
CA GLU A 309 -12.56 -12.66 -5.44
C GLU A 309 -13.41 -13.47 -4.46
N ASN A 310 -13.52 -14.76 -4.74
CA ASN A 310 -13.95 -15.77 -3.80
C ASN A 310 -12.71 -16.54 -3.32
N ARG A 311 -12.35 -16.35 -2.06
CA ARG A 311 -11.16 -16.92 -1.44
C ARG A 311 -11.57 -18.05 -0.52
N THR A 312 -11.05 -19.25 -0.77
CA THR A 312 -11.34 -20.45 0.05
C THR A 312 -10.05 -21.00 0.63
N ARG A 313 -9.89 -20.91 1.93
CA ARG A 313 -8.77 -21.48 2.65
C ARG A 313 -8.94 -22.99 2.76
N LEU A 314 -8.01 -23.74 2.17
CA LEU A 314 -8.01 -25.20 2.25
C LEU A 314 -7.37 -25.70 3.56
N ASN A 315 -6.32 -25.01 4.01
CA ASN A 315 -5.63 -25.23 5.28
C ASN A 315 -4.83 -23.96 5.64
N ASP A 316 -3.98 -24.01 6.67
CA ASP A 316 -3.20 -22.85 7.14
C ASP A 316 -2.22 -22.32 6.11
N ASN A 317 -1.81 -23.16 5.13
CA ASN A 317 -0.79 -22.80 4.14
C ASN A 317 -1.37 -22.51 2.76
N PHE A 318 -2.54 -23.04 2.42
CA PHE A 318 -3.09 -22.97 1.06
C PHE A 318 -4.48 -22.33 1.02
N GLU A 319 -4.64 -21.39 0.09
CA GLU A 319 -5.90 -20.76 -0.25
C GLU A 319 -6.10 -20.78 -1.77
N VAL A 320 -7.27 -21.18 -2.23
CA VAL A 320 -7.67 -21.13 -3.63
C VAL A 320 -8.58 -19.94 -3.84
N VAL A 321 -8.40 -19.26 -4.97
CA VAL A 321 -9.13 -18.05 -5.34
C VAL A 321 -9.79 -18.27 -6.69
N GLY A 322 -11.10 -18.06 -6.77
CA GLY A 322 -11.79 -17.81 -8.03
C GLY A 322 -12.00 -16.31 -8.18
N PHE A 323 -11.74 -15.76 -9.34
CA PHE A 323 -11.91 -14.32 -9.53
C PHE A 323 -12.62 -13.95 -10.84
N PHE A 324 -13.20 -12.76 -10.82
CA PHE A 324 -13.77 -12.07 -11.95
C PHE A 324 -13.36 -10.61 -11.88
N ASP A 325 -12.71 -10.12 -12.92
CA ASP A 325 -12.25 -8.75 -13.02
C ASP A 325 -12.94 -8.07 -14.22
N PHE A 326 -13.25 -6.78 -14.08
CA PHE A 326 -13.77 -5.98 -15.18
C PHE A 326 -13.33 -4.52 -15.04
N GLY A 327 -13.15 -3.85 -16.19
CA GLY A 327 -12.77 -2.45 -16.25
C GLY A 327 -11.92 -2.09 -17.45
N GLY A 328 -11.28 -0.94 -17.37
CA GLY A 328 -10.39 -0.39 -18.39
C GLY A 328 -9.94 1.02 -18.02
N ALA A 329 -9.15 1.61 -18.89
CA ALA A 329 -8.81 3.03 -18.86
C ALA A 329 -9.01 3.60 -20.27
N TRP A 330 -9.44 4.88 -20.38
CA TRP A 330 -9.78 5.53 -21.63
C TRP A 330 -9.60 7.04 -21.57
N ASP A 331 -9.45 7.64 -22.74
CA ASP A 331 -9.47 9.09 -22.88
C ASP A 331 -10.89 9.57 -23.22
N LYS A 332 -11.16 10.83 -22.93
CA LYS A 332 -12.37 11.48 -23.38
C LYS A 332 -12.29 11.67 -24.89
N THR A 333 -13.18 11.02 -25.63
CA THR A 333 -13.22 11.16 -27.07
C THR A 333 -13.65 12.58 -27.45
N GLU A 334 -12.78 13.35 -28.09
CA GLU A 334 -13.17 14.57 -28.80
C GLU A 334 -13.99 14.18 -30.02
N THR A 335 -15.22 14.68 -30.08
CA THR A 335 -16.09 14.65 -31.26
C THR A 335 -16.67 13.32 -31.71
N SER A 336 -17.70 12.88 -31.05
CA SER A 336 -18.83 12.32 -31.81
C SER A 336 -20.13 12.67 -31.11
N THR A 337 -21.09 13.25 -31.82
CA THR A 337 -22.49 13.38 -31.44
C THR A 337 -23.20 12.02 -31.28
N THR A 338 -22.44 10.94 -31.34
CA THR A 338 -22.86 9.57 -31.08
C THR A 338 -22.31 9.21 -29.70
N GLN A 339 -23.19 8.92 -28.76
CA GLN A 339 -22.89 8.45 -27.40
C GLN A 339 -21.73 7.46 -27.42
N THR A 340 -20.59 7.85 -26.84
CA THR A 340 -19.59 6.88 -26.43
C THR A 340 -20.22 6.07 -25.30
N SER A 341 -20.65 4.88 -25.60
CA SER A 341 -21.19 3.96 -24.61
C SER A 341 -20.00 3.57 -23.71
N ILE A 342 -20.03 4.01 -22.48
CA ILE A 342 -19.09 3.56 -21.41
C ILE A 342 -18.92 2.03 -21.41
N GLY A 343 -19.80 1.29 -22.06
CA GLY A 343 -19.78 -0.17 -22.16
C GLY A 343 -18.84 -0.77 -23.21
N GLU A 344 -18.38 0.00 -24.20
CA GLU A 344 -17.46 -0.50 -25.25
C GLU A 344 -16.00 -0.54 -24.78
N ASP A 345 -15.66 0.26 -23.76
CA ASP A 345 -14.30 0.35 -23.19
C ASP A 345 -14.12 -0.53 -21.93
N ILE A 346 -15.15 -1.31 -21.54
CA ILE A 346 -15.07 -2.20 -20.37
C ILE A 346 -14.70 -3.60 -20.82
N ASN A 347 -13.51 -4.00 -20.41
CA ASN A 347 -12.97 -5.33 -20.62
C ASN A 347 -13.26 -6.21 -19.41
N MET A 348 -13.40 -7.51 -19.62
CA MET A 348 -13.74 -8.47 -18.59
C MET A 348 -12.79 -9.66 -18.63
N SER A 349 -12.56 -10.26 -17.48
CA SER A 349 -11.78 -11.49 -17.36
C SER A 349 -12.26 -12.31 -16.18
N TYR A 350 -11.93 -13.59 -16.21
CA TYR A 350 -12.12 -14.52 -15.09
C TYR A 350 -10.88 -15.38 -14.91
N GLY A 351 -10.76 -16.00 -13.77
CA GLY A 351 -9.63 -16.84 -13.54
C GLY A 351 -9.62 -17.57 -12.21
N ILE A 352 -8.52 -18.26 -12.00
CA ILE A 352 -8.24 -19.00 -10.79
C ILE A 352 -6.90 -18.59 -10.22
N GLY A 353 -6.77 -18.67 -8.92
CA GLY A 353 -5.54 -18.35 -8.22
C GLY A 353 -5.25 -19.33 -7.08
N LEU A 354 -3.97 -19.45 -6.77
CA LEU A 354 -3.47 -20.19 -5.62
C LEU A 354 -2.64 -19.24 -4.76
N ARG A 355 -2.88 -19.26 -3.46
CA ARG A 355 -2.10 -18.53 -2.46
C ARG A 355 -1.41 -19.56 -1.56
N ILE A 356 -0.11 -19.40 -1.36
CA ILE A 356 0.69 -20.25 -0.48
C ILE A 356 1.29 -19.37 0.61
N GLN A 357 0.88 -19.60 1.86
CA GLN A 357 1.43 -18.85 2.99
C GLN A 357 2.87 -19.29 3.25
N THR A 358 3.78 -18.32 3.26
CA THR A 358 5.20 -18.56 3.55
C THR A 358 5.70 -17.57 4.61
N PRO A 359 6.85 -17.85 5.25
CA PRO A 359 7.46 -16.91 6.21
C PRO A 359 7.80 -15.53 5.64
N ILE A 360 7.96 -15.43 4.33
CA ILE A 360 8.26 -14.16 3.62
C ILE A 360 7.00 -13.46 3.08
N GLY A 361 5.80 -14.00 3.35
CA GLY A 361 4.52 -13.53 2.86
C GLY A 361 3.84 -14.53 1.94
N PRO A 362 2.57 -14.31 1.58
CA PRO A 362 1.86 -15.21 0.68
C PRO A 362 2.44 -15.15 -0.74
N LEU A 363 2.73 -16.32 -1.31
CA LEU A 363 2.99 -16.46 -2.74
C LEU A 363 1.66 -16.50 -3.47
N ARG A 364 1.51 -15.68 -4.49
CA ARG A 364 0.32 -15.55 -5.31
C ARG A 364 0.58 -16.05 -6.73
N PHE A 365 -0.19 -17.02 -7.15
CA PHE A 365 -0.22 -17.55 -8.51
C PHE A 365 -1.61 -17.32 -9.06
N ASP A 366 -1.73 -16.57 -10.13
CA ASP A 366 -3.01 -16.30 -10.81
C ASP A 366 -2.91 -16.68 -12.27
N TYR A 367 -3.98 -17.23 -12.81
CA TYR A 367 -4.15 -17.43 -14.24
C TYR A 367 -5.49 -16.85 -14.65
N GLY A 368 -5.46 -15.84 -15.51
CA GLY A 368 -6.63 -15.10 -15.97
C GLY A 368 -6.87 -15.28 -17.45
N TRP A 369 -8.13 -15.43 -17.83
CA TRP A 369 -8.58 -15.48 -19.22
C TRP A 369 -9.40 -14.25 -19.52
N PRO A 370 -9.08 -13.50 -20.61
CA PRO A 370 -9.93 -12.41 -21.08
C PRO A 370 -11.27 -12.96 -21.59
N LEU A 371 -12.33 -12.16 -21.41
CA LEU A 371 -13.66 -12.43 -21.96
C LEU A 371 -13.93 -11.48 -23.11
N GLY A 372 -14.39 -12.00 -24.24
CA GLY A 372 -14.73 -11.23 -25.45
C GLY A 372 -13.79 -11.55 -26.62
N ASP A 373 -14.01 -10.83 -27.72
CA ASP A 373 -13.23 -10.96 -28.97
C ASP A 373 -11.91 -10.17 -28.80
N THR A 374 -10.92 -10.80 -28.18
CA THR A 374 -9.57 -10.24 -28.07
C THR A 374 -8.68 -10.99 -29.08
N GLU A 375 -7.79 -10.28 -29.74
CA GLU A 375 -6.75 -10.89 -30.60
C GLU A 375 -5.89 -11.88 -29.80
N ASN A 376 -5.86 -11.74 -28.48
CA ASN A 376 -5.12 -12.57 -27.54
C ASN A 376 -6.07 -13.50 -26.77
N THR A 377 -6.46 -14.61 -27.39
CA THR A 377 -7.33 -15.63 -26.78
C THR A 377 -6.65 -16.49 -25.73
N GLY A 378 -5.34 -16.30 -25.50
CA GLY A 378 -4.54 -17.01 -24.51
C GLY A 378 -4.70 -16.39 -23.11
N GLY A 379 -4.81 -17.22 -22.06
CA GLY A 379 -4.77 -16.73 -20.69
C GLY A 379 -3.38 -16.23 -20.30
N GLN A 380 -3.35 -15.32 -19.32
CA GLN A 380 -2.12 -14.75 -18.76
C GLN A 380 -1.81 -15.36 -17.39
N PHE A 381 -0.55 -15.70 -17.16
CA PHE A 381 -0.05 -16.20 -15.89
C PHE A 381 0.67 -15.08 -15.12
N TYR A 382 0.40 -15.02 -13.82
CA TYR A 382 1.04 -14.07 -12.91
C TYR A 382 1.52 -14.79 -11.66
N PHE A 383 2.75 -14.49 -11.27
CA PHE A 383 3.35 -14.88 -10.00
C PHE A 383 3.79 -13.64 -9.24
N ASN A 384 3.36 -13.51 -7.99
CA ASN A 384 3.75 -12.38 -7.13
C ASN A 384 3.93 -12.85 -5.68
N ILE A 385 4.67 -12.06 -4.90
CA ILE A 385 4.72 -12.21 -3.45
C ILE A 385 3.88 -11.09 -2.83
N GLY A 386 2.92 -11.47 -1.98
CA GLY A 386 1.94 -10.57 -1.38
C GLY A 386 0.51 -10.81 -1.84
N GLN A 387 -0.45 -10.12 -1.21
CA GLN A 387 -1.86 -10.13 -1.63
C GLN A 387 -2.11 -9.04 -2.69
N LEU A 388 -3.14 -9.22 -3.50
CA LEU A 388 -3.56 -8.21 -4.47
C LEU A 388 -4.17 -6.98 -3.76
N PHE A 389 -5.03 -7.23 -2.79
CA PHE A 389 -5.70 -6.18 -2.00
C PHE A 389 -6.24 -6.74 -0.69
#